data_eb1838b46758a821459bc4b2009b81dd
#
_entry.id   eb1838b46758a821459bc4b2009b81dd
#
_cell.length_a   1.000
_cell.length_b   1.000
_cell.length_c   1.000
_cell.angle_alpha   90.00
_cell.angle_beta   90.00
_cell.angle_gamma   90.00
#
_symmetry.space_group_name_H-M   'P 1'
#
loop_
_entity.id
_entity.type
_entity.pdbx_description
1 polymer ?
#
loop_
_entity_poly.entity_id
_entity_poly.type
_entity_poly.pdbx_seq_one_letter_code
_entity_poly.pdbx_strand_id
1 'polypeptide(L)'
;KPVYALFGLDAAWMFARMALWGWTALGTYLAALNLLVYLRADTGKKQGIGLLFLIFFSGMDILGALYSSRLPDLLAYDAMHLEWWTNDFQFSSLTTCLFWVFNQTVGAWLATVCFLQEKDCRNYLLLGTACLMCGPFPFVGLVIFMVVRGIVLLAQRQKGVLQSAFSPANVLVLVVVLSITASYFLANNAFGYSVLGETVAGNQAAQQTFGQNVLTSLQKGMLVFYLLDAGIYLLLLWRQNRRSWLFYTCAVSLFIIPFFKVGQGCDFCMRVSIPAIFILMTLCARYFIALVGTKWRDGTLAQHAVTILLAATLLIGVCTPAMEIYRGICHIAKEGTFCLENEEPYTLADRPVSLNFETQNCENKLFFTYFAK
;
A
#
# COMPACT_ATOMS: atom_id res chain seq x y z
N LYS A 1 -27.45 6.16 -1.39
CA LYS A 1 -28.73 6.86 -1.08
C LYS A 1 -29.83 6.60 -2.14
N PRO A 2 -29.67 6.80 -3.46
CA PRO A 2 -30.76 6.59 -4.43
C PRO A 2 -31.34 5.16 -4.41
N VAL A 3 -30.49 4.15 -4.41
CA VAL A 3 -30.94 2.74 -4.38
C VAL A 3 -31.68 2.44 -3.08
N TYR A 4 -31.18 2.93 -1.94
CA TYR A 4 -31.83 2.79 -0.65
C TYR A 4 -33.23 3.44 -0.65
N ALA A 5 -33.33 4.65 -1.19
CA ALA A 5 -34.59 5.38 -1.23
C ALA A 5 -35.65 4.72 -2.13
N LEU A 6 -35.21 4.03 -3.20
CA LEU A 6 -36.11 3.40 -4.17
C LEU A 6 -36.44 1.94 -3.84
N PHE A 7 -35.49 1.19 -3.27
CA PHE A 7 -35.56 -0.26 -3.19
C PHE A 7 -35.30 -0.83 -1.78
N GLY A 8 -35.03 0.02 -0.78
CA GLY A 8 -34.77 -0.38 0.59
C GLY A 8 -33.31 -0.76 0.90
N LEU A 9 -33.07 -1.19 2.15
CA LEU A 9 -31.73 -1.42 2.70
C LEU A 9 -31.03 -2.62 2.05
N ASP A 10 -31.72 -3.75 1.89
CA ASP A 10 -31.14 -4.97 1.32
C ASP A 10 -30.65 -4.75 -0.12
N ALA A 11 -31.48 -4.09 -0.95
CA ALA A 11 -31.09 -3.75 -2.31
C ALA A 11 -29.89 -2.79 -2.35
N ALA A 12 -29.86 -1.80 -1.46
CA ALA A 12 -28.74 -0.86 -1.36
C ALA A 12 -27.46 -1.56 -0.92
N TRP A 13 -27.56 -2.48 0.02
CA TRP A 13 -26.44 -3.28 0.50
C TRP A 13 -25.85 -4.17 -0.59
N MET A 14 -26.70 -4.92 -1.29
CA MET A 14 -26.28 -5.77 -2.40
C MET A 14 -25.64 -4.94 -3.52
N PHE A 15 -26.26 -3.82 -3.91
CA PHE A 15 -25.70 -2.93 -4.92
C PHE A 15 -24.32 -2.38 -4.53
N ALA A 16 -24.15 -1.95 -3.27
CA ALA A 16 -22.88 -1.45 -2.78
C ALA A 16 -21.78 -2.52 -2.85
N ARG A 17 -22.08 -3.76 -2.47
CA ARG A 17 -21.15 -4.90 -2.56
C ARG A 17 -20.76 -5.21 -4.00
N MET A 18 -21.73 -5.28 -4.91
CA MET A 18 -21.46 -5.52 -6.34
C MET A 18 -20.64 -4.39 -6.96
N ALA A 19 -20.97 -3.13 -6.64
CA ALA A 19 -20.22 -1.98 -7.12
C ALA A 19 -18.78 -1.98 -6.60
N LEU A 20 -18.58 -2.32 -5.34
CA LEU A 20 -17.26 -2.41 -4.72
C LEU A 20 -16.44 -3.56 -5.31
N TRP A 21 -17.05 -4.71 -5.53
CA TRP A 21 -16.41 -5.84 -6.22
C TRP A 21 -16.00 -5.47 -7.65
N GLY A 22 -16.92 -4.88 -8.43
CA GLY A 22 -16.66 -4.44 -9.79
C GLY A 22 -15.56 -3.38 -9.87
N TRP A 23 -15.57 -2.42 -8.94
CA TRP A 23 -14.53 -1.41 -8.82
C TRP A 23 -13.16 -2.03 -8.51
N THR A 24 -13.11 -2.97 -7.57
CA THR A 24 -11.87 -3.67 -7.19
C THR A 24 -11.32 -4.49 -8.36
N ALA A 25 -12.16 -5.26 -9.04
CA ALA A 25 -11.78 -6.06 -10.20
C ALA A 25 -11.26 -5.18 -11.35
N LEU A 26 -12.03 -4.15 -11.73
CA LEU A 26 -11.63 -3.22 -12.79
C LEU A 26 -10.35 -2.46 -12.42
N GLY A 27 -10.25 -1.96 -11.21
CA GLY A 27 -9.10 -1.21 -10.75
C GLY A 27 -7.83 -2.07 -10.71
N THR A 28 -7.93 -3.31 -10.22
CA THR A 28 -6.80 -4.28 -10.23
C THR A 28 -6.38 -4.61 -11.66
N TYR A 29 -7.33 -4.84 -12.56
CA TYR A 29 -7.05 -5.06 -13.98
C TYR A 29 -6.34 -3.87 -14.62
N LEU A 30 -6.82 -2.64 -14.40
CA LEU A 30 -6.19 -1.43 -14.91
C LEU A 30 -4.79 -1.20 -14.31
N ALA A 31 -4.59 -1.50 -13.02
CA ALA A 31 -3.28 -1.42 -12.39
C ALA A 31 -2.30 -2.41 -13.01
N ALA A 32 -2.73 -3.66 -13.25
CA ALA A 32 -1.94 -4.68 -13.92
C ALA A 32 -1.58 -4.26 -15.37
N LEU A 33 -2.53 -3.78 -16.15
CA LEU A 33 -2.27 -3.28 -17.51
C LEU A 33 -1.25 -2.15 -17.52
N ASN A 34 -1.44 -1.13 -16.68
CA ASN A 34 -0.53 0.01 -16.59
C ASN A 34 0.87 -0.41 -16.10
N LEU A 35 0.95 -1.38 -15.19
CA LEU A 35 2.22 -1.97 -14.77
C LEU A 35 2.94 -2.63 -15.94
N LEU A 36 2.25 -3.46 -16.73
CA LEU A 36 2.83 -4.12 -17.90
C LEU A 36 3.32 -3.12 -18.96
N VAL A 37 2.56 -2.04 -19.18
CA VAL A 37 2.97 -0.93 -20.06
C VAL A 37 4.23 -0.25 -19.51
N TYR A 38 4.28 0.08 -18.24
CA TYR A 38 5.44 0.69 -17.60
C TYR A 38 6.67 -0.21 -17.66
N LEU A 39 6.50 -1.51 -17.47
CA LEU A 39 7.55 -2.52 -17.56
C LEU A 39 7.99 -2.82 -19.01
N ARG A 40 7.27 -2.30 -20.00
CA ARG A 40 7.48 -2.62 -21.43
C ARG A 40 7.42 -4.13 -21.70
N ALA A 41 6.44 -4.78 -21.10
CA ALA A 41 6.22 -6.22 -21.22
C ALA A 41 5.53 -6.56 -22.54
N ASP A 42 6.29 -6.55 -23.64
CA ASP A 42 5.86 -6.71 -25.04
C ASP A 42 5.65 -8.17 -25.46
N THR A 43 6.05 -9.14 -24.65
CA THR A 43 5.89 -10.57 -24.93
C THR A 43 5.14 -11.27 -23.80
N GLY A 44 4.45 -12.39 -24.12
CA GLY A 44 3.73 -13.17 -23.11
C GLY A 44 4.60 -13.61 -21.92
N LYS A 45 5.88 -13.91 -22.16
CA LYS A 45 6.84 -14.25 -21.10
C LYS A 45 7.06 -13.06 -20.13
N LYS A 46 7.29 -11.86 -20.68
CA LYS A 46 7.48 -10.65 -19.88
C LYS A 46 6.20 -10.26 -19.14
N GLN A 47 5.04 -10.40 -19.79
CA GLN A 47 3.74 -10.18 -19.16
C GLN A 47 3.49 -11.15 -18.01
N GLY A 48 3.76 -12.45 -18.22
CA GLY A 48 3.69 -13.45 -17.18
C GLY A 48 4.57 -13.13 -15.97
N ILE A 49 5.83 -12.69 -16.20
CA ILE A 49 6.71 -12.25 -15.11
C ILE A 49 6.08 -11.06 -14.36
N GLY A 50 5.63 -10.02 -15.07
CA GLY A 50 5.01 -8.85 -14.42
C GLY A 50 3.80 -9.21 -13.55
N LEU A 51 2.93 -10.11 -14.03
CA LEU A 51 1.75 -10.58 -13.28
C LEU A 51 2.13 -11.48 -12.11
N LEU A 52 3.10 -12.38 -12.26
CA LEU A 52 3.61 -13.20 -11.16
C LEU A 52 4.18 -12.34 -10.04
N PHE A 53 4.92 -11.28 -10.38
CA PHE A 53 5.40 -10.33 -9.37
C PHE A 53 4.25 -9.58 -8.69
N LEU A 54 3.25 -9.13 -9.43
CA LEU A 54 2.09 -8.45 -8.86
C LEU A 54 1.34 -9.32 -7.84
N ILE A 55 1.25 -10.63 -8.10
CA ILE A 55 0.51 -11.57 -7.23
C ILE A 55 1.38 -12.09 -6.09
N PHE A 56 2.62 -12.47 -6.38
CA PHE A 56 3.43 -13.27 -5.45
C PHE A 56 4.60 -12.51 -4.81
N PHE A 57 4.75 -11.21 -5.04
CA PHE A 57 5.81 -10.45 -4.39
C PHE A 57 5.47 -10.18 -2.93
N SER A 58 6.41 -10.54 -2.04
CA SER A 58 6.35 -10.25 -0.60
C SER A 58 7.76 -10.22 -0.01
N GLY A 59 7.85 -9.79 1.25
CA GLY A 59 8.99 -10.02 2.12
C GLY A 59 9.17 -11.50 2.46
N MET A 60 10.23 -11.81 3.18
CA MET A 60 10.52 -13.19 3.64
C MET A 60 9.91 -13.46 5.02
N ASP A 61 8.63 -13.16 5.20
CA ASP A 61 7.90 -13.28 6.47
C ASP A 61 8.02 -14.65 7.11
N ILE A 62 8.07 -15.72 6.32
CA ILE A 62 8.26 -17.08 6.85
C ILE A 62 9.57 -17.25 7.61
N LEU A 63 10.66 -16.59 7.16
CA LEU A 63 11.93 -16.57 7.91
C LEU A 63 11.81 -15.74 9.17
N GLY A 64 11.06 -14.64 9.12
CA GLY A 64 10.71 -13.84 10.28
C GLY A 64 9.90 -14.64 11.31
N ALA A 65 8.92 -15.41 10.86
CA ALA A 65 8.11 -16.29 11.70
C ALA A 65 8.93 -17.40 12.37
N LEU A 66 9.89 -17.95 11.64
CA LEU A 66 10.87 -18.92 12.21
C LEU A 66 11.79 -18.25 13.22
N TYR A 67 12.33 -17.07 12.88
CA TYR A 67 13.21 -16.31 13.77
C TYR A 67 12.52 -15.92 15.08
N SER A 68 11.26 -15.52 15.03
CA SER A 68 10.47 -15.15 16.20
C SER A 68 9.84 -16.34 16.94
N SER A 69 10.05 -17.57 16.47
CA SER A 69 9.44 -18.80 16.98
C SER A 69 7.90 -18.79 16.98
N ARG A 70 7.28 -17.95 16.16
CA ARG A 70 5.81 -17.78 16.06
C ARG A 70 5.17 -18.59 14.93
N LEU A 71 5.96 -19.31 14.13
CA LEU A 71 5.44 -20.02 12.96
C LEU A 71 4.25 -20.94 13.28
N PRO A 72 4.23 -21.75 14.36
CA PRO A 72 3.08 -22.60 14.67
C PRO A 72 1.80 -21.80 14.90
N ASP A 73 1.88 -20.68 15.63
CA ASP A 73 0.72 -19.83 15.93
C ASP A 73 0.18 -19.14 14.67
N LEU A 74 1.09 -18.69 13.80
CA LEU A 74 0.74 -18.01 12.55
C LEU A 74 0.20 -18.94 11.47
N LEU A 75 0.45 -20.25 11.58
CA LEU A 75 -0.11 -21.29 10.72
C LEU A 75 -1.43 -21.85 11.26
N ALA A 76 -1.79 -21.54 12.51
CA ALA A 76 -3.06 -21.97 13.08
C ALA A 76 -4.24 -21.44 12.25
N TYR A 77 -5.32 -22.25 12.17
CA TYR A 77 -6.47 -21.95 11.30
C TYR A 77 -7.04 -20.54 11.51
N ASP A 78 -7.11 -20.09 12.75
CA ASP A 78 -7.69 -18.78 13.10
C ASP A 78 -6.80 -17.58 12.70
N ALA A 79 -5.49 -17.81 12.54
CA ALA A 79 -4.55 -16.78 12.12
C ALA A 79 -4.28 -16.86 10.61
N MET A 80 -3.62 -17.91 10.16
CA MET A 80 -3.15 -18.13 8.78
C MET A 80 -2.54 -16.86 8.14
N HIS A 81 -1.70 -16.13 8.90
CA HIS A 81 -1.22 -14.82 8.47
C HIS A 81 0.25 -14.64 8.86
N LEU A 82 1.16 -14.88 7.92
CA LEU A 82 2.61 -14.88 8.17
C LEU A 82 3.17 -13.49 8.49
N GLU A 83 2.59 -12.42 7.96
CA GLU A 83 3.07 -11.05 8.16
C GLU A 83 3.01 -10.58 9.62
N TRP A 84 2.26 -11.27 10.48
CA TRP A 84 2.18 -10.96 11.91
C TRP A 84 3.32 -11.53 12.75
N TRP A 85 4.43 -11.91 12.12
CA TRP A 85 5.59 -12.41 12.84
C TRP A 85 6.24 -11.34 13.74
N THR A 86 6.06 -10.05 13.42
CA THR A 86 6.25 -8.96 14.37
C THR A 86 4.90 -8.42 14.84
N ASN A 87 4.86 -7.88 16.06
CA ASN A 87 3.64 -7.20 16.57
C ASN A 87 3.64 -5.70 16.25
N ASP A 88 4.75 -5.15 15.80
CA ASP A 88 4.99 -3.72 15.74
C ASP A 88 5.19 -3.20 14.32
N PHE A 89 5.53 -4.07 13.36
CA PHE A 89 5.88 -3.69 11.99
C PHE A 89 5.23 -4.64 11.00
N GLN A 90 4.82 -4.11 9.85
CA GLN A 90 4.24 -4.90 8.77
C GLN A 90 4.45 -4.20 7.43
N PHE A 91 5.05 -4.91 6.47
CA PHE A 91 5.03 -4.58 5.05
C PHE A 91 4.25 -5.65 4.32
N SER A 92 2.99 -5.36 4.05
CA SER A 92 2.12 -6.37 3.45
C SER A 92 2.46 -6.65 2.01
N SER A 93 2.34 -7.92 1.64
CA SER A 93 2.35 -8.34 0.25
C SER A 93 1.23 -7.64 -0.52
N LEU A 94 1.41 -7.51 -1.83
CA LEU A 94 0.38 -6.87 -2.65
C LEU A 94 -0.93 -7.66 -2.61
N THR A 95 -0.86 -8.99 -2.55
CA THR A 95 -2.02 -9.86 -2.39
C THR A 95 -2.69 -9.68 -1.04
N THR A 96 -1.93 -9.64 0.06
CA THR A 96 -2.46 -9.34 1.40
C THR A 96 -3.18 -7.98 1.40
N CYS A 97 -2.55 -6.94 0.85
CA CYS A 97 -3.18 -5.63 0.74
C CYS A 97 -4.51 -5.68 -0.02
N LEU A 98 -4.62 -6.50 -1.08
CA LEU A 98 -5.85 -6.65 -1.85
C LEU A 98 -6.93 -7.38 -1.07
N PHE A 99 -6.58 -8.35 -0.23
CA PHE A 99 -7.55 -9.08 0.61
C PHE A 99 -8.05 -8.25 1.80
N TRP A 100 -7.17 -7.49 2.45
CA TRP A 100 -7.50 -6.82 3.71
C TRP A 100 -7.89 -5.34 3.56
N VAL A 101 -7.28 -4.63 2.62
CA VAL A 101 -7.42 -3.18 2.47
C VAL A 101 -7.56 -2.77 0.99
N PHE A 102 -8.30 -3.56 0.21
CA PHE A 102 -8.45 -3.39 -1.24
C PHE A 102 -8.91 -1.98 -1.64
N ASN A 103 -9.77 -1.35 -0.84
CA ASN A 103 -10.27 0.00 -1.06
C ASN A 103 -9.14 1.06 -1.09
N GLN A 104 -8.09 0.86 -0.30
CA GLN A 104 -6.91 1.74 -0.30
C GLN A 104 -5.85 1.27 -1.30
N THR A 105 -5.71 -0.04 -1.46
CA THR A 105 -4.69 -0.68 -2.28
C THR A 105 -4.84 -0.37 -3.76
N VAL A 106 -6.04 -0.57 -4.31
CA VAL A 106 -6.29 -0.39 -5.75
C VAL A 106 -6.02 1.05 -6.18
N GLY A 107 -6.52 2.03 -5.40
CA GLY A 107 -6.25 3.44 -5.68
C GLY A 107 -4.78 3.81 -5.57
N ALA A 108 -4.07 3.26 -4.58
CA ALA A 108 -2.64 3.47 -4.41
C ALA A 108 -1.82 2.86 -5.56
N TRP A 109 -2.13 1.65 -6.01
CA TRP A 109 -1.44 1.02 -7.14
C TRP A 109 -1.62 1.83 -8.43
N LEU A 110 -2.87 2.20 -8.74
CA LEU A 110 -3.17 3.01 -9.91
C LEU A 110 -2.44 4.36 -9.87
N ALA A 111 -2.54 5.07 -8.77
CA ALA A 111 -1.87 6.36 -8.61
C ALA A 111 -0.35 6.22 -8.70
N THR A 112 0.23 5.15 -8.09
CA THR A 112 1.67 4.90 -8.13
C THR A 112 2.14 4.56 -9.55
N VAL A 113 1.45 3.66 -10.26
CA VAL A 113 1.89 3.29 -11.62
C VAL A 113 1.71 4.43 -12.61
N CYS A 114 0.66 5.23 -12.48
CA CYS A 114 0.50 6.45 -13.26
C CYS A 114 1.60 7.47 -12.95
N PHE A 115 1.91 7.69 -11.66
CA PHE A 115 3.02 8.54 -11.24
C PHE A 115 4.37 8.09 -11.83
N LEU A 116 4.64 6.79 -11.88
CA LEU A 116 5.87 6.25 -12.48
C LEU A 116 5.98 6.53 -13.98
N GLN A 117 4.87 6.76 -14.67
CA GLN A 117 4.81 7.12 -16.09
C GLN A 117 4.90 8.62 -16.34
N GLU A 118 4.71 9.45 -15.31
CA GLU A 118 4.77 10.91 -15.42
C GLU A 118 6.20 11.39 -15.70
N LYS A 119 6.32 12.32 -16.64
CA LYS A 119 7.60 12.93 -17.02
C LYS A 119 7.89 14.22 -16.23
N ASP A 120 6.83 14.91 -15.81
CA ASP A 120 6.86 16.18 -15.10
C ASP A 120 5.82 16.20 -13.96
N CYS A 121 5.57 17.37 -13.34
CA CYS A 121 4.64 17.48 -12.21
C CYS A 121 3.20 17.81 -12.62
N ARG A 122 2.83 17.68 -13.91
CA ARG A 122 1.56 18.19 -14.46
C ARG A 122 0.31 17.58 -13.82
N ASN A 123 0.37 16.32 -13.40
CA ASN A 123 -0.78 15.58 -12.86
C ASN A 123 -0.58 15.17 -11.39
N TYR A 124 0.41 15.75 -10.69
CA TYR A 124 0.74 15.28 -9.34
C TYR A 124 -0.40 15.50 -8.35
N LEU A 125 -1.06 16.67 -8.36
CA LEU A 125 -2.20 16.90 -7.48
C LEU A 125 -3.39 16.01 -7.84
N LEU A 126 -3.62 15.77 -9.14
CA LEU A 126 -4.68 14.85 -9.57
C LEU A 126 -4.45 13.43 -9.04
N LEU A 127 -3.26 12.89 -9.26
CA LEU A 127 -2.90 11.53 -8.81
C LEU A 127 -2.87 11.44 -7.28
N GLY A 128 -2.30 12.45 -6.61
CA GLY A 128 -2.26 12.50 -5.16
C GLY A 128 -3.66 12.57 -4.55
N THR A 129 -4.53 13.45 -5.05
CA THR A 129 -5.89 13.57 -4.54
C THR A 129 -6.73 12.32 -4.82
N ALA A 130 -6.58 11.70 -5.98
CA ALA A 130 -7.23 10.42 -6.28
C ALA A 130 -6.78 9.32 -5.30
N CYS A 131 -5.49 9.27 -4.96
CA CYS A 131 -4.98 8.36 -3.93
C CYS A 131 -5.54 8.69 -2.54
N LEU A 132 -5.58 9.98 -2.17
CA LEU A 132 -6.14 10.46 -0.89
C LEU A 132 -7.60 10.05 -0.71
N MET A 133 -8.41 10.13 -1.76
CA MET A 133 -9.82 9.71 -1.73
C MET A 133 -9.98 8.21 -1.43
N CYS A 134 -9.00 7.39 -1.81
CA CYS A 134 -8.99 5.96 -1.49
C CYS A 134 -8.43 5.67 -0.09
N GLY A 135 -7.49 6.48 0.38
CA GLY A 135 -6.93 6.35 1.72
C GLY A 135 -5.82 7.35 2.03
N PRO A 136 -5.85 7.98 3.22
CA PRO A 136 -4.86 8.99 3.59
C PRO A 136 -3.46 8.40 3.79
N PHE A 137 -3.33 7.20 4.31
CA PHE A 137 -2.02 6.58 4.55
C PHE A 137 -1.25 6.25 3.26
N PRO A 138 -1.82 5.55 2.27
CA PRO A 138 -1.14 5.36 0.99
C PRO A 138 -0.83 6.67 0.28
N PHE A 139 -1.68 7.70 0.42
CA PHE A 139 -1.39 9.03 -0.09
C PHE A 139 -0.11 9.62 0.50
N VAL A 140 0.08 9.54 1.83
CA VAL A 140 1.33 9.99 2.48
C VAL A 140 2.53 9.26 1.88
N GLY A 141 2.44 7.94 1.70
CA GLY A 141 3.48 7.15 1.07
C GLY A 141 3.82 7.61 -0.35
N LEU A 142 2.80 7.89 -1.17
CA LEU A 142 2.99 8.36 -2.56
C LEU A 142 3.58 9.76 -2.64
N VAL A 143 3.14 10.68 -1.76
CA VAL A 143 3.61 12.08 -1.72
C VAL A 143 5.12 12.15 -1.51
N ILE A 144 5.70 11.26 -0.72
CA ILE A 144 7.17 11.20 -0.53
C ILE A 144 7.88 11.10 -1.89
N PHE A 145 7.42 10.19 -2.76
CA PHE A 145 7.99 10.01 -4.11
C PHE A 145 7.73 11.21 -5.01
N MET A 146 6.55 11.80 -4.95
CA MET A 146 6.19 13.00 -5.73
C MET A 146 7.08 14.19 -5.36
N VAL A 147 7.27 14.43 -4.06
CA VAL A 147 8.13 15.52 -3.56
C VAL A 147 9.58 15.31 -3.97
N VAL A 148 10.13 14.12 -3.73
CA VAL A 148 11.52 13.80 -4.12
C VAL A 148 11.70 13.93 -5.62
N ARG A 149 10.75 13.45 -6.43
CA ARG A 149 10.82 13.62 -7.89
C ARG A 149 10.79 15.10 -8.30
N GLY A 150 9.92 15.91 -7.69
CA GLY A 150 9.87 17.35 -7.92
C GLY A 150 11.21 18.03 -7.62
N ILE A 151 11.81 17.68 -6.47
CA ILE A 151 13.14 18.19 -6.08
C ILE A 151 14.22 17.77 -7.11
N VAL A 152 14.21 16.51 -7.55
CA VAL A 152 15.15 16.01 -8.55
C VAL A 152 15.01 16.75 -9.88
N LEU A 153 13.77 16.99 -10.34
CA LEU A 153 13.51 17.73 -11.58
C LEU A 153 14.03 19.18 -11.49
N LEU A 154 13.82 19.83 -10.34
CA LEU A 154 14.35 21.18 -10.07
C LEU A 154 15.89 21.19 -10.02
N ALA A 155 16.49 20.23 -9.32
CA ALA A 155 17.95 20.08 -9.23
C ALA A 155 18.59 19.82 -10.60
N GLN A 156 17.93 19.08 -11.47
CA GLN A 156 18.33 18.84 -12.85
C GLN A 156 18.08 20.06 -13.76
N ARG A 157 17.56 21.15 -13.21
CA ARG A 157 17.21 22.37 -13.96
C ARG A 157 16.32 22.11 -15.16
N GLN A 158 15.43 21.13 -15.06
CA GLN A 158 14.49 20.84 -16.14
C GLN A 158 13.58 22.07 -16.35
N LYS A 159 13.51 22.54 -17.60
CA LYS A 159 12.69 23.70 -17.95
C LYS A 159 11.20 23.40 -17.75
N GLY A 160 10.46 24.34 -17.22
CA GLY A 160 9.00 24.24 -17.11
C GLY A 160 8.48 23.40 -15.93
N VAL A 161 9.32 22.97 -14.97
CA VAL A 161 8.87 22.19 -13.79
C VAL A 161 7.83 22.97 -12.99
N LEU A 162 8.10 24.23 -12.66
CA LEU A 162 7.14 25.07 -11.93
C LEU A 162 5.87 25.29 -12.76
N GLN A 163 6.00 25.53 -14.07
CA GLN A 163 4.84 25.68 -14.95
C GLN A 163 4.00 24.39 -15.01
N SER A 164 4.63 23.21 -15.03
CA SER A 164 3.91 21.94 -14.97
C SER A 164 3.22 21.70 -13.62
N ALA A 165 3.82 22.15 -12.51
CA ALA A 165 3.21 22.07 -11.18
C ALA A 165 1.93 22.94 -11.08
N PHE A 166 1.89 24.07 -11.79
CA PHE A 166 0.70 24.92 -11.92
C PHE A 166 -0.12 24.62 -13.19
N SER A 167 -0.11 23.39 -13.66
CA SER A 167 -0.95 22.98 -14.79
C SER A 167 -2.44 23.20 -14.51
N PRO A 168 -3.29 23.39 -15.54
CA PRO A 168 -4.73 23.54 -15.35
C PRO A 168 -5.36 22.36 -14.59
N ALA A 169 -4.86 21.15 -14.79
CA ALA A 169 -5.32 19.96 -14.05
C ALA A 169 -5.03 20.09 -12.55
N ASN A 170 -3.78 20.44 -12.17
CA ASN A 170 -3.43 20.62 -10.77
C ASN A 170 -4.18 21.80 -10.11
N VAL A 171 -4.35 22.90 -10.82
CA VAL A 171 -5.09 24.07 -10.29
C VAL A 171 -6.56 23.72 -10.07
N LEU A 172 -7.20 23.07 -11.03
CA LEU A 172 -8.61 22.64 -10.91
C LEU A 172 -8.78 21.68 -9.72
N VAL A 173 -7.90 20.69 -9.60
CA VAL A 173 -7.93 19.72 -8.49
C VAL A 173 -7.72 20.43 -7.15
N LEU A 174 -6.77 21.36 -7.06
CA LEU A 174 -6.51 22.11 -5.84
C LEU A 174 -7.74 22.90 -5.38
N VAL A 175 -8.35 23.63 -6.29
CA VAL A 175 -9.45 24.55 -5.96
C VAL A 175 -10.77 23.80 -5.70
N VAL A 176 -11.09 22.77 -6.48
CA VAL A 176 -12.39 22.10 -6.40
C VAL A 176 -12.29 20.81 -5.58
N VAL A 177 -11.50 19.84 -6.07
CA VAL A 177 -11.52 18.48 -5.51
C VAL A 177 -10.85 18.41 -4.16
N LEU A 178 -9.66 19.00 -4.04
CA LEU A 178 -8.89 18.95 -2.80
C LEU A 178 -9.55 19.76 -1.68
N SER A 179 -10.22 20.88 -2.00
CA SER A 179 -10.97 21.66 -1.00
C SER A 179 -12.11 20.85 -0.39
N ILE A 180 -12.88 20.12 -1.20
CA ILE A 180 -13.95 19.24 -0.71
C ILE A 180 -13.36 18.07 0.06
N THR A 181 -12.37 17.39 -0.51
CA THR A 181 -11.72 16.22 0.11
C THR A 181 -11.06 16.60 1.44
N ALA A 182 -10.35 17.72 1.49
CA ALA A 182 -9.75 18.23 2.72
C ALA A 182 -10.81 18.55 3.78
N SER A 183 -11.95 19.18 3.39
CA SER A 183 -13.04 19.45 4.33
C SER A 183 -13.63 18.18 4.94
N TYR A 184 -13.69 17.08 4.17
CA TYR A 184 -14.08 15.76 4.66
C TYR A 184 -13.08 15.20 5.68
N PHE A 185 -11.80 15.17 5.35
CA PHE A 185 -10.78 14.62 6.26
C PHE A 185 -10.58 15.49 7.51
N LEU A 186 -10.67 16.81 7.39
CA LEU A 186 -10.62 17.74 8.53
C LEU A 186 -11.86 17.62 9.43
N ALA A 187 -12.96 17.11 8.91
CA ALA A 187 -14.15 16.82 9.75
C ALA A 187 -13.91 15.60 10.66
N ASN A 188 -12.98 14.72 10.33
CA ASN A 188 -12.65 13.55 11.15
C ASN A 188 -11.77 13.98 12.34
N ASN A 189 -12.10 13.46 13.55
CA ASN A 189 -11.34 13.71 14.76
C ASN A 189 -9.98 13.00 14.79
N ALA A 190 -9.65 12.14 13.82
CA ALA A 190 -8.37 11.46 13.72
C ALA A 190 -7.15 12.42 13.62
N PHE A 191 -7.33 13.65 13.16
CA PHE A 191 -6.28 14.67 13.19
C PHE A 191 -6.05 15.26 14.59
N GLY A 192 -6.95 15.05 15.54
CA GLY A 192 -6.77 15.43 16.95
C GLY A 192 -5.96 14.41 17.76
N TYR A 193 -5.71 13.23 17.21
CA TYR A 193 -4.84 12.24 17.82
C TYR A 193 -3.42 12.49 17.36
N SER A 194 -2.56 12.79 18.32
CA SER A 194 -1.18 13.21 18.01
C SER A 194 -0.47 12.18 17.12
N VAL A 195 0.32 12.68 16.19
CA VAL A 195 1.21 11.92 15.30
C VAL A 195 2.20 11.02 16.07
N LEU A 196 2.22 11.10 17.39
CA LEU A 196 3.15 10.46 18.32
C LEU A 196 2.38 9.78 19.46
N GLY A 197 1.70 8.66 19.16
CA GLY A 197 1.52 7.62 20.16
C GLY A 197 0.57 7.87 21.32
N GLU A 198 -0.63 8.43 21.12
CA GLU A 198 -1.69 8.34 22.11
C GLU A 198 -2.69 7.23 21.74
N THR A 199 -2.72 6.21 22.55
CA THR A 199 -3.80 5.24 22.59
C THR A 199 -5.06 5.91 23.10
N VAL A 200 -6.12 5.87 22.31
CA VAL A 200 -7.45 6.27 22.72
C VAL A 200 -8.03 5.19 23.60
N ALA A 201 -7.77 5.27 24.86
CA ALA A 201 -8.57 4.72 25.96
C ALA A 201 -7.90 5.13 27.26
N GLY A 202 -8.34 6.22 27.87
CA GLY A 202 -8.39 6.41 29.32
C GLY A 202 -7.13 6.32 30.18
N ASN A 203 -5.99 5.92 29.66
CA ASN A 203 -4.73 5.86 30.36
C ASN A 203 -3.73 6.79 29.69
N GLN A 204 -3.22 7.75 30.46
CA GLN A 204 -2.12 8.64 30.11
C GLN A 204 -0.87 7.82 29.73
N ALA A 205 -0.83 7.29 28.53
CA ALA A 205 0.41 6.78 27.95
C ALA A 205 1.31 7.99 27.68
N ALA A 206 2.45 8.05 28.34
CA ALA A 206 3.41 9.11 28.19
C ALA A 206 3.72 9.35 26.71
N GLN A 207 3.59 10.59 26.24
CA GLN A 207 3.99 11.00 24.91
C GLN A 207 5.46 10.64 24.70
N GLN A 208 5.72 9.56 23.92
CA GLN A 208 7.08 9.20 23.59
C GLN A 208 7.62 10.19 22.58
N THR A 209 8.79 10.75 22.84
CA THR A 209 9.48 11.57 21.86
C THR A 209 9.88 10.73 20.63
N PHE A 210 10.06 11.37 19.46
CA PHE A 210 10.51 10.68 18.25
C PHE A 210 11.78 9.84 18.51
N GLY A 211 12.74 10.36 19.30
CA GLY A 211 13.94 9.62 19.67
C GLY A 211 13.66 8.35 20.48
N GLN A 212 12.70 8.39 21.40
CA GLN A 212 12.26 7.22 22.15
C GLN A 212 11.60 6.18 21.26
N ASN A 213 10.78 6.62 20.31
CA ASN A 213 10.14 5.73 19.32
C ASN A 213 11.19 5.04 18.44
N VAL A 214 12.23 5.75 18.00
CA VAL A 214 13.34 5.17 17.23
C VAL A 214 14.05 4.10 18.05
N LEU A 215 14.45 4.41 19.30
CA LEU A 215 15.14 3.48 20.18
C LEU A 215 14.29 2.23 20.45
N THR A 216 13.01 2.43 20.79
CA THR A 216 12.07 1.32 21.03
C THR A 216 11.87 0.45 19.79
N SER A 217 11.76 1.04 18.60
CA SER A 217 11.62 0.31 17.35
C SER A 217 12.87 -0.53 17.05
N LEU A 218 14.06 0.02 17.28
CA LEU A 218 15.31 -0.73 17.12
C LEU A 218 15.42 -1.91 18.10
N GLN A 219 15.03 -1.71 19.37
CA GLN A 219 14.98 -2.77 20.39
C GLN A 219 13.98 -3.89 20.03
N LYS A 220 12.88 -3.56 19.37
CA LYS A 220 11.86 -4.52 18.91
C LYS A 220 12.21 -5.26 17.61
N GLY A 221 13.44 -5.13 17.13
CA GLY A 221 13.93 -5.89 15.98
C GLY A 221 13.60 -5.28 14.62
N MET A 222 13.34 -3.96 14.54
CA MET A 222 13.04 -3.25 13.28
C MET A 222 14.08 -3.49 12.20
N LEU A 223 15.37 -3.61 12.55
CA LEU A 223 16.42 -3.87 11.55
C LEU A 223 16.29 -5.25 10.91
N VAL A 224 15.94 -6.28 11.70
CA VAL A 224 15.71 -7.64 11.18
C VAL A 224 14.47 -7.63 10.29
N PHE A 225 13.40 -6.97 10.74
CA PHE A 225 12.19 -6.77 9.94
C PHE A 225 12.52 -6.09 8.60
N TYR A 226 13.16 -4.92 8.61
CA TYR A 226 13.53 -4.22 7.40
C TYR A 226 14.40 -5.07 6.46
N LEU A 227 15.38 -5.79 7.02
CA LEU A 227 16.28 -6.63 6.24
C LEU A 227 15.52 -7.75 5.52
N LEU A 228 14.64 -8.46 6.21
CA LEU A 228 13.89 -9.59 5.67
C LEU A 228 12.82 -9.15 4.67
N ASP A 229 12.13 -8.05 4.94
CA ASP A 229 10.96 -7.66 4.14
C ASP A 229 11.30 -6.72 2.97
N ALA A 230 12.43 -6.01 3.03
CA ALA A 230 12.82 -5.08 1.98
C ALA A 230 14.34 -5.05 1.72
N GLY A 231 15.15 -5.08 2.78
CA GLY A 231 16.58 -4.77 2.71
C GLY A 231 17.37 -5.70 1.81
N ILE A 232 17.10 -7.00 1.82
CA ILE A 232 17.80 -7.98 0.97
C ILE A 232 17.51 -7.70 -0.52
N TYR A 233 16.25 -7.42 -0.89
CA TYR A 233 15.90 -7.03 -2.25
C TYR A 233 16.65 -5.77 -2.69
N LEU A 234 16.70 -4.76 -1.84
CA LEU A 234 17.40 -3.51 -2.10
C LEU A 234 18.91 -3.72 -2.24
N LEU A 235 19.52 -4.52 -1.38
CA LEU A 235 20.94 -4.85 -1.47
C LEU A 235 21.30 -5.55 -2.78
N LEU A 236 20.49 -6.53 -3.19
CA LEU A 236 20.70 -7.28 -4.44
C LEU A 236 20.50 -6.40 -5.68
N LEU A 237 19.55 -5.47 -5.63
CA LEU A 237 19.26 -4.56 -6.75
C LEU A 237 20.14 -3.30 -6.77
N TRP A 238 20.93 -3.03 -5.72
CA TRP A 238 21.66 -1.77 -5.56
C TRP A 238 22.60 -1.48 -6.73
N ARG A 239 23.40 -2.44 -7.18
CA ARG A 239 24.39 -2.22 -8.24
C ARG A 239 23.76 -1.70 -9.53
N GLN A 240 22.56 -2.16 -9.86
CA GLN A 240 21.85 -1.78 -11.10
C GLN A 240 21.12 -0.45 -10.95
N ASN A 241 20.70 -0.13 -9.75
CA ASN A 241 19.86 1.05 -9.47
C ASN A 241 20.63 2.17 -8.72
N ARG A 242 21.95 2.07 -8.58
CA ARG A 242 22.78 3.02 -7.79
C ARG A 242 22.73 4.49 -8.24
N ARG A 243 22.20 4.78 -9.43
CA ARG A 243 21.99 6.14 -9.94
C ARG A 243 20.52 6.54 -9.97
N SER A 244 19.63 5.71 -9.48
CA SER A 244 18.19 5.93 -9.52
C SER A 244 17.71 6.63 -8.25
N TRP A 245 17.16 7.83 -8.40
CA TRP A 245 16.49 8.53 -7.31
C TRP A 245 15.34 7.70 -6.75
N LEU A 246 14.58 7.02 -7.62
CA LEU A 246 13.45 6.17 -7.26
C LEU A 246 13.86 5.04 -6.31
N PHE A 247 15.00 4.40 -6.57
CA PHE A 247 15.55 3.34 -5.75
C PHE A 247 15.90 3.84 -4.34
N TYR A 248 16.59 4.97 -4.24
CA TYR A 248 16.97 5.52 -2.93
C TYR A 248 15.76 6.04 -2.16
N THR A 249 14.80 6.66 -2.84
CA THR A 249 13.54 7.06 -2.19
C THR A 249 12.81 5.86 -1.64
N CYS A 250 12.71 4.77 -2.40
CA CYS A 250 12.10 3.53 -1.96
C CYS A 250 12.81 2.96 -0.72
N ALA A 251 14.14 2.84 -0.76
CA ALA A 251 14.94 2.31 0.34
C ALA A 251 14.78 3.15 1.62
N VAL A 252 14.90 4.47 1.50
CA VAL A 252 14.79 5.39 2.63
C VAL A 252 13.38 5.44 3.20
N SER A 253 12.35 5.46 2.33
CA SER A 253 10.94 5.43 2.78
C SER A 253 10.64 4.18 3.59
N LEU A 254 10.97 2.99 3.06
CA LEU A 254 10.75 1.73 3.78
C LEU A 254 11.56 1.64 5.08
N PHE A 255 12.75 2.26 5.14
CA PHE A 255 13.53 2.30 6.37
C PHE A 255 12.91 3.23 7.43
N ILE A 256 12.34 4.37 7.02
CA ILE A 256 11.84 5.40 7.94
C ILE A 256 10.42 5.12 8.42
N ILE A 257 9.55 4.57 7.57
CA ILE A 257 8.12 4.34 7.88
C ILE A 257 7.91 3.59 9.20
N PRO A 258 8.65 2.51 9.55
CA PRO A 258 8.44 1.77 10.78
C PRO A 258 8.71 2.54 12.09
N PHE A 259 9.37 3.69 12.03
CA PHE A 259 9.59 4.52 13.22
C PHE A 259 8.37 5.36 13.60
N PHE A 260 7.36 5.45 12.72
CA PHE A 260 6.15 6.19 12.98
C PHE A 260 5.01 5.24 13.32
N LYS A 261 4.28 5.57 14.37
CA LYS A 261 3.06 4.87 14.78
C LYS A 261 1.91 5.86 14.79
N VAL A 262 0.90 5.57 14.01
CA VAL A 262 -0.32 6.38 13.93
C VAL A 262 -1.53 5.43 13.93
N GLY A 263 -2.44 5.64 14.86
CA GLY A 263 -3.59 4.75 15.03
C GLY A 263 -3.26 3.46 15.78
N GLN A 264 -4.04 2.42 15.55
CA GLN A 264 -3.89 1.13 16.21
C GLN A 264 -3.00 0.17 15.43
N GLY A 265 -2.23 -0.65 16.14
CA GLY A 265 -1.44 -1.74 15.54
C GLY A 265 -0.40 -1.27 14.52
N CYS A 266 -0.27 -2.05 13.44
CA CYS A 266 0.67 -1.81 12.35
C CYS A 266 0.05 -1.03 11.17
N ASP A 267 -1.17 -0.52 11.31
CA ASP A 267 -1.96 0.09 10.23
C ASP A 267 -1.21 1.19 9.46
N PHE A 268 -0.52 2.07 10.18
CA PHE A 268 0.26 3.13 9.53
C PHE A 268 1.40 2.55 8.70
N CYS A 269 2.22 1.68 9.30
CA CYS A 269 3.36 1.06 8.64
C CYS A 269 2.93 0.29 7.39
N MET A 270 1.90 -0.56 7.52
CA MET A 270 1.35 -1.37 6.44
C MET A 270 0.83 -0.53 5.27
N ARG A 271 0.05 0.51 5.55
CA ARG A 271 -0.66 1.26 4.50
C ARG A 271 0.18 2.34 3.85
N VAL A 272 1.04 3.03 4.62
CA VAL A 272 1.96 4.04 4.06
C VAL A 272 3.01 3.38 3.16
N SER A 273 3.39 2.13 3.44
CA SER A 273 4.39 1.40 2.63
C SER A 273 3.85 0.90 1.29
N ILE A 274 2.53 0.86 1.04
CA ILE A 274 1.93 0.32 -0.19
C ILE A 274 2.60 0.86 -1.48
N PRO A 275 2.76 2.18 -1.69
CA PRO A 275 3.45 2.69 -2.88
C PRO A 275 4.91 2.25 -2.97
N ALA A 276 5.63 2.23 -1.84
CA ALA A 276 7.03 1.86 -1.81
C ALA A 276 7.24 0.35 -2.10
N ILE A 277 6.40 -0.52 -1.54
CA ILE A 277 6.41 -1.96 -1.84
C ILE A 277 6.05 -2.23 -3.30
N PHE A 278 5.05 -1.54 -3.85
CA PHE A 278 4.72 -1.62 -5.28
C PHE A 278 5.90 -1.20 -6.17
N ILE A 279 6.63 -0.15 -5.80
CA ILE A 279 7.84 0.29 -6.50
C ILE A 279 8.96 -0.74 -6.36
N LEU A 280 9.19 -1.29 -5.17
CA LEU A 280 10.21 -2.33 -4.95
C LEU A 280 9.92 -3.58 -5.79
N MET A 281 8.67 -4.05 -5.79
CA MET A 281 8.20 -5.12 -6.67
C MET A 281 8.49 -4.79 -8.15
N THR A 282 8.16 -3.58 -8.58
CA THR A 282 8.38 -3.13 -9.96
C THR A 282 9.86 -3.14 -10.34
N LEU A 283 10.77 -2.76 -9.43
CA LEU A 283 12.22 -2.83 -9.65
C LEU A 283 12.71 -4.27 -9.78
N CYS A 284 12.18 -5.19 -8.96
CA CYS A 284 12.46 -6.62 -9.07
C CYS A 284 11.95 -7.19 -10.40
N ALA A 285 10.71 -6.90 -10.77
CA ALA A 285 10.12 -7.34 -12.04
C ALA A 285 10.93 -6.84 -13.25
N ARG A 286 11.35 -5.57 -13.25
CA ARG A 286 12.21 -5.01 -14.30
C ARG A 286 13.52 -5.76 -14.44
N TYR A 287 14.12 -6.18 -13.33
CA TYR A 287 15.34 -6.98 -13.36
C TYR A 287 15.13 -8.27 -14.15
N PHE A 288 14.11 -9.06 -13.79
CA PHE A 288 13.86 -10.34 -14.46
C PHE A 288 13.36 -10.17 -15.90
N ILE A 289 12.57 -9.15 -16.18
CA ILE A 289 12.13 -8.83 -17.55
C ILE A 289 13.33 -8.49 -18.45
N ALA A 290 14.33 -7.79 -17.92
CA ALA A 290 15.56 -7.48 -18.67
C ALA A 290 16.40 -8.72 -18.98
N LEU A 291 16.25 -9.80 -18.22
CA LEU A 291 16.93 -11.07 -18.51
C LEU A 291 16.24 -11.89 -19.61
N VAL A 292 14.98 -11.60 -19.95
CA VAL A 292 14.24 -12.32 -21.00
C VAL A 292 14.91 -12.09 -22.35
N GLY A 293 15.36 -13.18 -22.97
CA GLY A 293 16.06 -13.14 -24.27
C GLY A 293 17.59 -13.02 -24.16
N THR A 294 18.15 -12.81 -22.98
CA THR A 294 19.60 -12.88 -22.76
C THR A 294 20.06 -14.33 -22.57
N LYS A 295 21.21 -14.67 -23.09
CA LYS A 295 21.79 -16.00 -22.84
C LYS A 295 22.47 -16.01 -21.46
N TRP A 296 22.18 -17.03 -20.68
CA TRP A 296 22.80 -17.19 -19.36
C TRP A 296 24.34 -17.13 -19.42
N ARG A 297 24.94 -17.72 -20.47
CA ARG A 297 26.40 -17.76 -20.66
C ARG A 297 27.05 -16.39 -20.80
N ASP A 298 26.31 -15.37 -21.22
CA ASP A 298 26.86 -14.03 -21.45
C ASP A 298 26.94 -13.20 -20.17
N GLY A 299 26.39 -13.72 -19.06
CA GLY A 299 26.39 -13.05 -17.77
C GLY A 299 27.70 -13.25 -16.99
N THR A 300 28.06 -12.26 -16.17
CA THR A 300 29.17 -12.40 -15.22
C THR A 300 28.77 -13.27 -14.03
N LEU A 301 29.74 -13.86 -13.34
CA LEU A 301 29.49 -14.64 -12.11
C LEU A 301 28.70 -13.85 -11.06
N ALA A 302 29.02 -12.56 -10.92
CA ALA A 302 28.28 -11.68 -9.99
C ALA A 302 26.81 -11.48 -10.40
N GLN A 303 26.52 -11.38 -11.71
CA GLN A 303 25.14 -11.30 -12.20
C GLN A 303 24.38 -12.60 -11.94
N HIS A 304 25.00 -13.75 -12.17
CA HIS A 304 24.40 -15.04 -11.87
C HIS A 304 24.10 -15.19 -10.37
N ALA A 305 25.06 -14.85 -9.50
CA ALA A 305 24.87 -14.89 -8.05
C ALA A 305 23.71 -13.99 -7.61
N VAL A 306 23.63 -12.74 -8.10
CA VAL A 306 22.52 -11.83 -7.80
C VAL A 306 21.19 -12.40 -8.29
N THR A 307 21.15 -12.96 -9.50
CA THR A 307 19.92 -13.54 -10.07
C THR A 307 19.44 -14.73 -9.23
N ILE A 308 20.34 -15.64 -8.85
CA ILE A 308 20.01 -16.81 -8.04
C ILE A 308 19.53 -16.37 -6.66
N LEU A 309 20.25 -15.47 -6.01
CA LEU A 309 19.89 -14.98 -4.68
C LEU A 309 18.54 -14.25 -4.71
N LEU A 310 18.32 -13.39 -5.70
CA LEU A 310 17.05 -12.68 -5.85
C LEU A 310 15.90 -13.64 -6.13
N ALA A 311 16.10 -14.65 -6.98
CA ALA A 311 15.09 -15.69 -7.23
C ALA A 311 14.80 -16.50 -5.94
N ALA A 312 15.81 -16.87 -5.18
CA ALA A 312 15.64 -17.58 -3.91
C ALA A 312 14.88 -16.74 -2.88
N THR A 313 15.21 -15.44 -2.75
CA THR A 313 14.50 -14.51 -1.87
C THR A 313 13.02 -14.40 -2.25
N LEU A 314 12.74 -14.29 -3.56
CA LEU A 314 11.36 -14.23 -4.06
C LEU A 314 10.60 -15.53 -3.82
N LEU A 315 11.23 -16.70 -4.03
CA LEU A 315 10.61 -18.00 -3.77
C LEU A 315 10.25 -18.17 -2.29
N ILE A 316 11.09 -17.69 -1.39
CA ILE A 316 10.79 -17.67 0.05
C ILE A 316 9.62 -16.72 0.33
N GLY A 317 9.61 -15.54 -0.30
CA GLY A 317 8.54 -14.55 -0.14
C GLY A 317 7.18 -15.03 -0.64
N VAL A 318 7.12 -15.91 -1.64
CA VAL A 318 5.85 -16.49 -2.16
C VAL A 318 5.00 -17.13 -1.07
N CYS A 319 5.60 -17.59 0.04
CA CYS A 319 4.86 -18.23 1.12
C CYS A 319 3.76 -17.33 1.70
N THR A 320 4.01 -16.02 1.80
CA THR A 320 3.04 -15.06 2.35
C THR A 320 1.78 -14.91 1.46
N PRO A 321 1.87 -14.48 0.20
CA PRO A 321 0.69 -14.39 -0.65
C PRO A 321 0.03 -15.75 -0.92
N ALA A 322 0.80 -16.84 -0.96
CA ALA A 322 0.23 -18.19 -1.09
C ALA A 322 -0.61 -18.57 0.13
N MET A 323 -0.16 -18.21 1.34
CA MET A 323 -0.91 -18.44 2.58
C MET A 323 -2.22 -17.63 2.59
N GLU A 324 -2.21 -16.37 2.13
CA GLU A 324 -3.41 -15.56 2.03
C GLU A 324 -4.45 -16.16 1.08
N ILE A 325 -4.00 -16.62 -0.10
CA ILE A 325 -4.86 -17.30 -1.06
C ILE A 325 -5.41 -18.61 -0.46
N TYR A 326 -4.55 -19.41 0.17
CA TYR A 326 -4.92 -20.66 0.82
C TYR A 326 -5.95 -20.44 1.93
N ARG A 327 -5.73 -19.42 2.78
CA ARG A 327 -6.67 -19.02 3.82
C ARG A 327 -8.06 -18.70 3.22
N GLY A 328 -8.10 -17.88 2.18
CA GLY A 328 -9.35 -17.54 1.49
C GLY A 328 -10.09 -18.79 0.97
N ILE A 329 -9.36 -19.74 0.38
CA ILE A 329 -9.92 -21.00 -0.11
C ILE A 329 -10.46 -21.86 1.06
N CYS A 330 -9.69 -21.96 2.16
CA CYS A 330 -10.10 -22.73 3.34
C CYS A 330 -11.37 -22.17 3.99
N HIS A 331 -11.47 -20.84 4.12
CA HIS A 331 -12.67 -20.20 4.65
C HIS A 331 -13.90 -20.48 3.77
N ILE A 332 -13.80 -20.31 2.46
CA ILE A 332 -14.89 -20.62 1.52
C ILE A 332 -15.28 -22.09 1.63
N ALA A 333 -14.30 -23.00 1.66
CA ALA A 333 -14.58 -24.45 1.73
C ALA A 333 -15.23 -24.87 3.04
N LYS A 334 -14.88 -24.24 4.18
CA LYS A 334 -15.44 -24.55 5.50
C LYS A 334 -16.83 -23.97 5.71
N GLU A 335 -17.04 -22.75 5.26
CA GLU A 335 -18.30 -22.03 5.45
C GLU A 335 -19.36 -22.42 4.40
N GLY A 336 -18.96 -23.09 3.32
CA GLY A 336 -19.87 -23.60 2.30
C GLY A 336 -20.53 -22.55 1.42
N THR A 337 -20.27 -21.27 1.68
CA THR A 337 -20.83 -20.13 0.95
C THR A 337 -19.77 -19.08 0.68
N PHE A 338 -19.85 -18.41 -0.46
CA PHE A 338 -19.29 -17.08 -0.57
C PHE A 338 -20.03 -16.21 0.44
N CYS A 339 -19.35 -15.64 1.44
CA CYS A 339 -19.90 -14.87 2.58
C CYS A 339 -20.86 -13.70 2.22
N LEU A 340 -21.62 -13.82 1.14
CA LEU A 340 -22.63 -12.86 0.72
C LEU A 340 -23.98 -13.10 1.41
N GLU A 341 -24.20 -14.29 1.97
CA GLU A 341 -25.53 -14.71 2.41
C GLU A 341 -25.77 -14.55 3.92
N ASN A 342 -24.74 -14.45 4.76
CA ASN A 342 -24.90 -14.56 6.21
C ASN A 342 -24.73 -13.26 7.01
N GLU A 343 -24.45 -12.13 6.37
CA GLU A 343 -24.40 -10.85 7.07
C GLU A 343 -25.68 -10.06 6.82
N GLU A 344 -26.47 -9.86 7.88
CA GLU A 344 -27.58 -8.90 7.83
C GLU A 344 -27.06 -7.50 7.53
N PRO A 345 -27.76 -6.74 6.65
CA PRO A 345 -27.42 -5.35 6.38
C PRO A 345 -27.45 -4.53 7.67
N TYR A 346 -26.42 -3.76 7.92
CA TYR A 346 -26.37 -2.87 9.07
C TYR A 346 -25.93 -1.45 8.67
N THR A 347 -26.28 -0.50 9.52
CA THR A 347 -25.79 0.88 9.41
C THR A 347 -24.67 1.13 10.41
N LEU A 348 -23.91 2.22 10.23
CA LEU A 348 -22.89 2.62 11.20
C LEU A 348 -23.46 2.91 12.60
N ALA A 349 -24.77 3.18 12.70
CA ALA A 349 -25.45 3.36 13.98
C ALA A 349 -25.68 2.04 14.74
N ASP A 350 -25.69 0.91 14.05
CA ASP A 350 -26.01 -0.39 14.62
C ASP A 350 -24.81 -1.11 15.23
N ARG A 351 -23.58 -0.70 14.86
CA ARG A 351 -22.34 -1.27 15.39
C ARG A 351 -21.41 -0.19 15.90
N PRO A 352 -20.85 -0.33 17.12
CA PRO A 352 -19.79 0.55 17.58
C PRO A 352 -18.56 0.36 16.67
N VAL A 353 -18.26 1.36 15.85
CA VAL A 353 -17.07 1.39 14.99
C VAL A 353 -15.95 2.04 15.78
N SER A 354 -14.70 1.69 15.47
CA SER A 354 -13.57 2.31 16.14
C SER A 354 -13.52 3.81 15.85
N LEU A 355 -13.21 4.61 16.86
CA LEU A 355 -13.15 6.08 16.80
C LEU A 355 -12.29 6.63 15.66
N ASN A 356 -11.38 5.82 15.11
CA ASN A 356 -10.55 6.19 13.96
C ASN A 356 -11.32 6.32 12.63
N PHE A 357 -12.53 5.75 12.55
CA PHE A 357 -13.33 5.74 11.32
C PHE A 357 -14.60 6.57 11.43
N GLU A 358 -14.90 7.11 12.60
CA GLU A 358 -16.12 7.88 12.86
C GLU A 358 -15.83 9.36 13.09
N THR A 359 -16.71 10.19 12.57
CA THR A 359 -16.76 11.62 12.90
C THR A 359 -17.83 11.85 13.96
N GLN A 360 -17.42 12.26 15.15
CA GLN A 360 -18.35 12.71 16.18
C GLN A 360 -18.82 14.14 15.91
N ASN A 361 -20.08 14.44 16.24
CA ASN A 361 -20.68 15.76 16.03
C ASN A 361 -20.60 16.25 14.57
N CYS A 362 -20.88 15.37 13.62
CA CYS A 362 -20.79 15.66 12.20
C CYS A 362 -21.70 16.81 11.74
N GLU A 363 -22.82 17.05 12.43
CA GLU A 363 -23.79 18.11 12.13
C GLU A 363 -23.17 19.51 12.06
N ASN A 364 -22.13 19.77 12.85
CA ASN A 364 -21.43 21.06 12.92
C ASN A 364 -20.18 21.14 12.05
N LYS A 365 -19.87 20.11 11.28
CA LYS A 365 -18.69 20.11 10.41
C LYS A 365 -19.00 20.57 9.01
N LEU A 366 -18.15 21.40 8.43
CA LEU A 366 -18.36 22.03 7.10
C LEU A 366 -18.75 21.03 6.01
N PHE A 367 -18.07 19.90 5.94
CA PHE A 367 -18.37 18.87 4.94
C PHE A 367 -19.81 18.36 5.06
N PHE A 368 -20.21 17.97 6.27
CA PHE A 368 -21.54 17.40 6.50
C PHE A 368 -22.66 18.46 6.41
N THR A 369 -22.35 19.71 6.72
CA THR A 369 -23.32 20.81 6.63
C THR A 369 -23.63 21.16 5.15
N TYR A 370 -22.63 21.16 4.27
CA TYR A 370 -22.77 21.68 2.91
C TYR A 370 -22.73 20.61 1.81
N PHE A 371 -22.01 19.49 2.00
CA PHE A 371 -21.76 18.51 0.94
C PHE A 371 -22.42 17.15 1.16
N ALA A 372 -22.76 16.76 2.38
CA ALA A 372 -23.31 15.45 2.70
C ALA A 372 -24.81 15.42 3.05
N LYS A 373 -25.55 16.50 2.74
CA LYS A 373 -27.03 16.55 2.93
C LYS A 373 -27.78 15.64 1.98
#